data_f5ce79c7b47bf4a48481df112ba49d0e
#
_entry.id   f5ce79c7b47bf4a48481df112ba49d0e
#
_cell.length_a   1.000
_cell.length_b   1.000
_cell.length_c   1.000
_cell.angle_alpha   90.00
_cell.angle_beta   90.00
_cell.angle_gamma   90.00
#
_symmetry.space_group_name_H-M   'P 1'
#
loop_
_entity.id
_entity.type
_entity.pdbx_description
1 polymer ?
#
loop_
_entity_poly.entity_id
_entity_poly.type
_entity_poly.pdbx_seq_one_letter_code
_entity_poly.pdbx_strand_id
1 'polypeptide(L)'
;MMMKDEDKTKEQLINEMTEMRLKIAELEKSENEHIRTEEALSQSIEKLRRSARFIIDVVVMAVEARDPYTAGHQKRVTELARSIATEMKLSAEIIDGVRMAGLIHDLGKISIPSEILGKPRLLNNDEYNLVKTHAEIGYQILKDIDFIRPVALIVYQHHERMNGTGYPQGLRGTEILLESRILSVADVVEAICTHRPYRSALGIDKALKEIFQHRGVLYDTEAVDVCIQLFREKGFSFTSR
;
A
#
# COMPACT_ATOMS: atom_id res chain seq x y z
N MET A 1 -3.72 -40.37 45.15
CA MET A 1 -2.47 -40.37 45.95
C MET A 1 -1.50 -41.22 45.14
N MET A 2 -0.53 -40.62 44.50
CA MET A 2 0.48 -41.40 43.70
C MET A 2 1.38 -42.17 44.70
N MET A 3 1.52 -43.49 44.52
CA MET A 3 2.52 -44.26 45.24
C MET A 3 3.92 -43.73 44.91
N LYS A 4 4.80 -43.64 45.90
CA LYS A 4 6.21 -43.29 45.71
C LYS A 4 6.91 -44.43 44.95
N ASP A 5 7.88 -44.10 44.06
CA ASP A 5 8.59 -45.10 43.24
C ASP A 5 9.30 -46.17 44.07
N GLU A 6 9.67 -45.88 45.31
CA GLU A 6 10.26 -46.79 46.29
C GLU A 6 9.31 -47.94 46.73
N ASP A 7 8.01 -47.79 46.55
CA ASP A 7 6.98 -48.76 46.94
C ASP A 7 6.51 -49.66 45.80
N LYS A 8 7.05 -49.44 44.55
CA LYS A 8 6.64 -50.18 43.37
C LYS A 8 7.48 -51.41 43.13
N THR A 9 6.83 -52.47 42.67
CA THR A 9 7.53 -53.66 42.21
C THR A 9 8.28 -53.43 40.91
N LYS A 10 9.33 -54.22 40.63
CA LYS A 10 10.07 -54.15 39.36
C LYS A 10 9.15 -54.30 38.13
N GLU A 11 8.13 -55.12 38.22
CA GLU A 11 7.16 -55.37 37.15
C GLU A 11 6.27 -54.15 36.90
N GLN A 12 5.83 -53.45 37.96
CA GLN A 12 5.07 -52.21 37.87
C GLN A 12 5.90 -51.09 37.21
N LEU A 13 7.18 -50.95 37.56
CA LEU A 13 8.09 -49.99 36.96
C LEU A 13 8.33 -50.25 35.46
N ILE A 14 8.49 -51.54 35.08
CA ILE A 14 8.64 -51.92 33.67
C ILE A 14 7.40 -51.59 32.86
N ASN A 15 6.21 -51.81 33.40
CA ASN A 15 4.95 -51.49 32.74
C ASN A 15 4.77 -49.97 32.57
N GLU A 16 5.04 -49.18 33.60
CA GLU A 16 5.02 -47.71 33.50
C GLU A 16 6.03 -47.17 32.50
N MET A 17 7.24 -47.70 32.47
CA MET A 17 8.25 -47.33 31.48
C MET A 17 7.80 -47.65 30.04
N THR A 18 7.13 -48.78 29.86
CA THR A 18 6.62 -49.21 28.56
C THR A 18 5.48 -48.27 28.12
N GLU A 19 4.56 -47.92 29.01
CA GLU A 19 3.48 -47.00 28.75
C GLU A 19 4.01 -45.58 28.41
N MET A 20 5.00 -45.10 29.20
CA MET A 20 5.64 -43.82 28.92
C MET A 20 6.34 -43.79 27.56
N ARG A 21 7.02 -44.87 27.18
CA ARG A 21 7.67 -44.96 25.84
C ARG A 21 6.66 -44.92 24.71
N LEU A 22 5.52 -45.62 24.84
CA LEU A 22 4.44 -45.54 23.85
C LEU A 22 3.86 -44.12 23.73
N LYS A 23 3.66 -43.45 24.87
CA LYS A 23 3.17 -42.11 24.91
C LYS A 23 4.15 -41.08 24.31
N ILE A 24 5.45 -41.26 24.55
CA ILE A 24 6.50 -40.44 23.94
C ILE A 24 6.47 -40.63 22.41
N ALA A 25 6.42 -41.89 21.92
CA ALA A 25 6.37 -42.13 20.48
C ALA A 25 5.10 -41.53 19.80
N GLU A 26 3.97 -41.57 20.51
CA GLU A 26 2.72 -40.92 20.02
C GLU A 26 2.84 -39.39 19.97
N LEU A 27 3.43 -38.77 21.01
CA LEU A 27 3.68 -37.34 21.05
C LEU A 27 4.65 -36.89 19.98
N GLU A 28 5.78 -37.63 19.80
CA GLU A 28 6.75 -37.35 18.73
C GLU A 28 6.12 -37.44 17.34
N LYS A 29 5.22 -38.40 17.12
CA LYS A 29 4.47 -38.50 15.87
C LYS A 29 3.54 -37.32 15.67
N SER A 30 2.78 -36.92 16.70
CA SER A 30 1.86 -35.78 16.66
C SER A 30 2.62 -34.48 16.42
N GLU A 31 3.77 -34.26 17.07
CA GLU A 31 4.63 -33.11 16.87
C GLU A 31 5.13 -33.02 15.43
N ASN A 32 5.59 -34.13 14.85
CA ASN A 32 6.03 -34.18 13.46
C ASN A 32 4.90 -33.90 12.47
N GLU A 33 3.68 -34.36 12.74
CA GLU A 33 2.50 -34.05 11.93
C GLU A 33 2.14 -32.55 12.05
N HIS A 34 2.25 -31.98 13.24
CA HIS A 34 2.01 -30.55 13.46
C HIS A 34 3.00 -29.67 12.71
N ILE A 35 4.31 -29.97 12.81
CA ILE A 35 5.36 -29.26 12.07
C ILE A 35 5.08 -29.28 10.55
N ARG A 36 4.76 -30.45 10.00
CA ARG A 36 4.43 -30.57 8.56
C ARG A 36 3.22 -29.73 8.16
N THR A 37 2.20 -29.66 9.03
CA THR A 37 0.99 -28.88 8.78
C THR A 37 1.28 -27.38 8.80
N GLU A 38 2.10 -26.92 9.76
CA GLU A 38 2.55 -25.53 9.83
C GLU A 38 3.37 -25.13 8.60
N GLU A 39 4.29 -25.97 8.15
CA GLU A 39 5.08 -25.74 6.95
C GLU A 39 4.18 -25.64 5.70
N ALA A 40 3.23 -26.57 5.55
CA ALA A 40 2.28 -26.59 4.42
C ALA A 40 1.38 -25.34 4.44
N LEU A 41 0.91 -24.92 5.61
CA LEU A 41 0.12 -23.70 5.79
C LEU A 41 0.93 -22.45 5.41
N SER A 42 2.16 -22.36 5.89
CA SER A 42 3.08 -21.25 5.57
C SER A 42 3.32 -21.14 4.07
N GLN A 43 3.58 -22.27 3.39
CA GLN A 43 3.74 -22.31 1.94
C GLN A 43 2.45 -21.88 1.19
N SER A 44 1.29 -22.30 1.68
CA SER A 44 0.01 -21.94 1.09
C SER A 44 -0.28 -20.45 1.23
N ILE A 45 0.00 -19.86 2.39
CA ILE A 45 -0.13 -18.42 2.64
C ILE A 45 0.78 -17.63 1.70
N GLU A 46 2.04 -18.06 1.55
CA GLU A 46 2.97 -17.37 0.65
C GLU A 46 2.54 -17.46 -0.82
N LYS A 47 2.03 -18.62 -1.24
CA LYS A 47 1.45 -18.78 -2.58
C LYS A 47 0.26 -17.87 -2.81
N LEU A 48 -0.65 -17.76 -1.85
CA LEU A 48 -1.81 -16.86 -1.94
C LEU A 48 -1.37 -15.39 -2.01
N ARG A 49 -0.40 -14.99 -1.20
CA ARG A 49 0.17 -13.62 -1.23
C ARG A 49 0.78 -13.28 -2.60
N ARG A 50 1.53 -14.21 -3.19
CA ARG A 50 2.11 -14.02 -4.54
C ARG A 50 1.01 -13.89 -5.60
N SER A 51 -0.02 -14.74 -5.53
CA SER A 51 -1.14 -14.68 -6.48
C SER A 51 -1.92 -13.37 -6.35
N ALA A 52 -2.18 -12.90 -5.13
CA ALA A 52 -2.83 -11.61 -4.89
C ALA A 52 -2.00 -10.43 -5.45
N ARG A 53 -0.68 -10.42 -5.22
CA ARG A 53 0.21 -9.40 -5.80
C ARG A 53 0.15 -9.41 -7.32
N PHE A 54 0.22 -10.58 -7.93
CA PHE A 54 0.14 -10.71 -9.39
C PHE A 54 -1.18 -10.16 -9.96
N ILE A 55 -2.32 -10.42 -9.30
CA ILE A 55 -3.60 -9.87 -9.71
C ILE A 55 -3.60 -8.34 -9.63
N ILE A 56 -3.05 -7.76 -8.56
CA ILE A 56 -2.91 -6.31 -8.42
C ILE A 56 -2.03 -5.74 -9.54
N ASP A 57 -0.89 -6.36 -9.82
CA ASP A 57 -0.02 -5.92 -10.91
C ASP A 57 -0.73 -5.93 -12.27
N VAL A 58 -1.52 -6.97 -12.56
CA VAL A 58 -2.31 -7.06 -13.79
C VAL A 58 -3.36 -5.93 -13.87
N VAL A 59 -4.04 -5.64 -12.76
CA VAL A 59 -5.02 -4.53 -12.70
C VAL A 59 -4.33 -3.19 -12.94
N VAL A 60 -3.19 -2.95 -12.28
CA VAL A 60 -2.37 -1.73 -12.48
C VAL A 60 -1.96 -1.60 -13.94
N MET A 61 -1.43 -2.66 -14.55
CA MET A 61 -1.04 -2.67 -15.97
C MET A 61 -2.23 -2.39 -16.91
N ALA A 62 -3.41 -2.90 -16.59
CA ALA A 62 -4.61 -2.65 -17.38
C ALA A 62 -5.05 -1.17 -17.33
N VAL A 63 -4.92 -0.53 -16.17
CA VAL A 63 -5.17 0.92 -16.01
C VAL A 63 -4.11 1.74 -16.73
N GLU A 64 -2.83 1.42 -16.54
CA GLU A 64 -1.71 2.09 -17.23
C GLU A 64 -1.79 1.97 -18.76
N ALA A 65 -2.27 0.85 -19.28
CA ALA A 65 -2.44 0.67 -20.73
C ALA A 65 -3.48 1.64 -21.33
N ARG A 66 -4.37 2.21 -20.53
CA ARG A 66 -5.35 3.21 -20.98
C ARG A 66 -4.83 4.65 -20.90
N ASP A 67 -3.83 4.89 -20.06
CA ASP A 67 -3.17 6.19 -19.91
C ASP A 67 -1.67 6.01 -20.24
N PRO A 68 -1.26 6.20 -21.51
CA PRO A 68 0.09 5.87 -22.00
C PRO A 68 1.21 6.62 -21.27
N TYR A 69 0.89 7.65 -20.50
CA TYR A 69 1.86 8.47 -19.78
C TYR A 69 2.03 8.09 -18.31
N THR A 70 1.26 7.11 -17.83
CA THR A 70 1.34 6.64 -16.43
C THR A 70 2.13 5.35 -16.23
N ALA A 71 2.79 4.86 -17.31
CA ALA A 71 3.60 3.64 -17.17
C ALA A 71 4.64 3.77 -16.03
N GLY A 72 4.51 2.92 -15.02
CA GLY A 72 5.33 2.92 -13.80
C GLY A 72 5.05 4.07 -12.83
N HIS A 73 4.09 4.96 -13.11
CA HIS A 73 3.68 6.04 -12.21
C HIS A 73 3.25 5.49 -10.84
N GLN A 74 2.31 4.54 -10.84
CA GLN A 74 1.80 3.95 -9.61
C GLN A 74 2.91 3.36 -8.75
N LYS A 75 3.89 2.70 -9.35
CA LYS A 75 5.04 2.15 -8.61
C LYS A 75 5.89 3.26 -8.00
N ARG A 76 6.24 4.30 -8.76
CA ARG A 76 7.06 5.41 -8.26
C ARG A 76 6.35 6.21 -7.18
N VAL A 77 5.06 6.50 -7.34
CA VAL A 77 4.23 7.13 -6.30
C VAL A 77 4.20 6.27 -5.04
N THR A 78 3.98 4.96 -5.20
CA THR A 78 3.95 4.02 -4.07
C THR A 78 5.28 3.96 -3.33
N GLU A 79 6.40 3.91 -4.06
CA GLU A 79 7.74 3.89 -3.45
C GLU A 79 8.01 5.16 -2.65
N LEU A 80 7.69 6.32 -3.19
CA LEU A 80 7.85 7.60 -2.48
C LEU A 80 6.91 7.69 -1.28
N ALA A 81 5.62 7.41 -1.44
CA ALA A 81 4.64 7.48 -0.36
C ALA A 81 5.00 6.52 0.80
N ARG A 82 5.43 5.29 0.47
CA ARG A 82 5.92 4.33 1.46
C ARG A 82 7.17 4.83 2.17
N SER A 83 8.10 5.43 1.45
CA SER A 83 9.32 5.99 2.04
C SER A 83 9.02 7.14 2.98
N ILE A 84 8.08 8.03 2.62
CA ILE A 84 7.60 9.10 3.51
C ILE A 84 6.98 8.49 4.77
N ALA A 85 6.04 7.54 4.64
CA ALA A 85 5.38 6.90 5.77
C ALA A 85 6.37 6.17 6.70
N THR A 86 7.39 5.51 6.14
CA THR A 86 8.44 4.83 6.88
C THR A 86 9.29 5.82 7.68
N GLU A 87 9.67 6.92 7.05
CA GLU A 87 10.49 7.96 7.68
C GLU A 87 9.73 8.72 8.77
N MET A 88 8.42 8.89 8.61
CA MET A 88 7.50 9.38 9.65
C MET A 88 7.31 8.38 10.80
N LYS A 89 7.94 7.18 10.74
CA LYS A 89 7.88 6.11 11.74
C LYS A 89 6.45 5.63 12.04
N LEU A 90 5.61 5.60 11.03
CA LEU A 90 4.24 5.10 11.14
C LEU A 90 4.22 3.58 11.34
N SER A 91 3.09 3.04 11.83
CA SER A 91 2.95 1.59 12.04
C SER A 91 3.01 0.82 10.71
N ALA A 92 3.39 -0.46 10.77
CA ALA A 92 3.47 -1.32 9.60
C ALA A 92 2.13 -1.40 8.84
N GLU A 93 1.01 -1.38 9.56
CA GLU A 93 -0.32 -1.41 8.96
C GLU A 93 -0.62 -0.13 8.17
N ILE A 94 -0.25 1.05 8.70
CA ILE A 94 -0.42 2.34 7.99
C ILE A 94 0.46 2.35 6.74
N ILE A 95 1.72 1.93 6.85
CA ILE A 95 2.66 1.85 5.73
C ILE A 95 2.12 0.91 4.63
N ASP A 96 1.53 -0.24 5.01
CA ASP A 96 0.94 -1.17 4.04
C ASP A 96 -0.33 -0.59 3.40
N GLY A 97 -1.15 0.13 4.16
CA GLY A 97 -2.31 0.88 3.64
C GLY A 97 -1.91 1.92 2.59
N VAL A 98 -0.89 2.73 2.89
CA VAL A 98 -0.31 3.71 1.94
C VAL A 98 0.22 3.01 0.69
N ARG A 99 0.94 1.90 0.86
CA ARG A 99 1.49 1.11 -0.25
C ARG A 99 0.37 0.55 -1.14
N MET A 100 -0.66 -0.03 -0.54
CA MET A 100 -1.77 -0.60 -1.29
C MET A 100 -2.54 0.49 -2.05
N ALA A 101 -2.89 1.57 -1.37
CA ALA A 101 -3.59 2.69 -1.99
C ALA A 101 -2.75 3.32 -3.12
N GLY A 102 -1.45 3.49 -2.93
CA GLY A 102 -0.55 4.04 -3.95
C GLY A 102 -0.54 3.21 -5.24
N LEU A 103 -0.59 1.88 -5.14
CA LEU A 103 -0.64 1.01 -6.32
C LEU A 103 -1.93 1.16 -7.14
N ILE A 104 -3.06 1.45 -6.48
CA ILE A 104 -4.39 1.42 -7.11
C ILE A 104 -5.16 2.75 -7.04
N HIS A 105 -4.51 3.87 -6.63
CA HIS A 105 -5.21 5.16 -6.46
C HIS A 105 -5.91 5.64 -7.72
N ASP A 106 -5.36 5.33 -8.86
CA ASP A 106 -5.85 5.70 -10.18
C ASP A 106 -6.80 4.66 -10.81
N LEU A 107 -7.21 3.62 -10.08
CA LEU A 107 -8.06 2.52 -10.60
C LEU A 107 -9.31 3.04 -11.31
N GLY A 108 -9.92 4.09 -10.79
CA GLY A 108 -11.12 4.68 -11.38
C GLY A 108 -10.92 5.28 -12.77
N LYS A 109 -9.69 5.52 -13.23
CA LYS A 109 -9.39 5.95 -14.60
C LYS A 109 -9.83 4.93 -15.66
N ILE A 110 -10.10 3.69 -15.26
CA ILE A 110 -10.64 2.67 -16.17
C ILE A 110 -11.95 3.11 -16.84
N SER A 111 -12.72 3.97 -16.21
CA SER A 111 -13.99 4.51 -16.72
C SER A 111 -13.85 5.81 -17.52
N ILE A 112 -12.64 6.38 -17.60
CA ILE A 112 -12.39 7.60 -18.35
C ILE A 112 -12.01 7.23 -19.80
N PRO A 113 -12.58 7.90 -20.83
CA PRO A 113 -12.17 7.68 -22.21
C PRO A 113 -10.68 7.94 -22.42
N SER A 114 -10.00 7.03 -23.13
CA SER A 114 -8.55 7.13 -23.40
C SER A 114 -8.19 8.38 -24.21
N GLU A 115 -9.10 8.85 -25.05
CA GLU A 115 -8.96 10.07 -25.85
C GLU A 115 -8.85 11.34 -24.97
N ILE A 116 -9.43 11.31 -23.74
CA ILE A 116 -9.32 12.39 -22.78
C ILE A 116 -8.02 12.25 -21.98
N LEU A 117 -7.67 11.04 -21.54
CA LEU A 117 -6.46 10.79 -20.77
C LEU A 117 -5.18 11.07 -21.60
N GLY A 118 -5.18 10.66 -22.88
CA GLY A 118 -4.05 10.83 -23.77
C GLY A 118 -3.99 12.16 -24.52
N LYS A 119 -4.85 13.13 -24.18
CA LYS A 119 -4.97 14.38 -24.95
C LYS A 119 -3.69 15.22 -24.88
N PRO A 120 -3.13 15.65 -26.04
CA PRO A 120 -1.86 16.36 -26.08
C PRO A 120 -1.96 17.86 -25.75
N ARG A 121 -3.09 18.32 -25.19
CA ARG A 121 -3.34 19.68 -24.76
C ARG A 121 -4.00 19.70 -23.38
N LEU A 122 -4.05 20.89 -22.77
CA LEU A 122 -4.80 21.09 -21.52
C LEU A 122 -6.27 20.70 -21.70
N LEU A 123 -6.82 20.03 -20.71
CA LEU A 123 -8.23 19.68 -20.64
C LEU A 123 -9.07 20.95 -20.44
N ASN A 124 -10.24 20.99 -21.05
CA ASN A 124 -11.25 21.99 -20.70
C ASN A 124 -11.91 21.63 -19.35
N ASN A 125 -12.78 22.51 -18.84
CA ASN A 125 -13.41 22.31 -17.53
C ASN A 125 -14.24 21.03 -17.45
N ASP A 126 -14.99 20.68 -18.51
CA ASP A 126 -15.84 19.49 -18.52
C ASP A 126 -14.99 18.21 -18.57
N GLU A 127 -13.95 18.18 -19.41
CA GLU A 127 -13.00 17.10 -19.49
C GLU A 127 -12.25 16.91 -18.15
N TYR A 128 -11.83 18.02 -17.53
CA TYR A 128 -11.18 17.98 -16.22
C TYR A 128 -12.12 17.48 -15.12
N ASN A 129 -13.38 17.93 -15.13
CA ASN A 129 -14.39 17.44 -14.19
C ASN A 129 -14.67 15.95 -14.41
N LEU A 130 -14.67 15.48 -15.65
CA LEU A 130 -14.79 14.04 -15.93
C LEU A 130 -13.59 13.25 -15.37
N VAL A 131 -12.36 13.75 -15.58
CA VAL A 131 -11.17 13.10 -15.01
C VAL A 131 -11.23 13.06 -13.47
N LYS A 132 -11.71 14.10 -12.81
CA LYS A 132 -11.85 14.11 -11.34
C LYS A 132 -12.75 12.99 -10.79
N THR A 133 -13.68 12.46 -11.60
CA THR A 133 -14.56 11.38 -11.14
C THR A 133 -13.82 10.07 -10.84
N HIS A 134 -12.56 9.90 -11.29
CA HIS A 134 -11.81 8.67 -11.04
C HIS A 134 -11.64 8.37 -9.54
N ALA A 135 -11.51 9.39 -8.68
CA ALA A 135 -11.40 9.19 -7.24
C ALA A 135 -12.68 8.56 -6.65
N GLU A 136 -13.86 9.07 -7.06
CA GLU A 136 -15.16 8.50 -6.69
C GLU A 136 -15.34 7.08 -7.25
N ILE A 137 -15.05 6.89 -8.53
CA ILE A 137 -15.19 5.58 -9.20
C ILE A 137 -14.26 4.55 -8.55
N GLY A 138 -13.00 4.95 -8.26
CA GLY A 138 -12.05 4.11 -7.56
C GLY A 138 -12.57 3.68 -6.18
N TYR A 139 -13.14 4.61 -5.43
CA TYR A 139 -13.80 4.31 -4.15
C TYR A 139 -14.95 3.32 -4.33
N GLN A 140 -15.85 3.55 -5.29
CA GLN A 140 -17.00 2.65 -5.51
C GLN A 140 -16.58 1.22 -5.88
N ILE A 141 -15.47 1.06 -6.61
CA ILE A 141 -14.92 -0.27 -6.95
C ILE A 141 -14.36 -0.98 -5.70
N LEU A 142 -13.76 -0.21 -4.77
CA LEU A 142 -12.98 -0.75 -3.66
C LEU A 142 -13.73 -0.84 -2.33
N LYS A 143 -14.83 -0.12 -2.14
CA LYS A 143 -15.50 0.07 -0.84
C LYS A 143 -15.99 -1.21 -0.17
N ASP A 144 -16.33 -2.21 -0.96
CA ASP A 144 -16.87 -3.50 -0.46
C ASP A 144 -15.76 -4.55 -0.24
N ILE A 145 -14.48 -4.19 -0.45
CA ILE A 145 -13.34 -5.06 -0.19
C ILE A 145 -12.87 -4.83 1.24
N ASP A 146 -12.77 -5.92 2.00
CA ASP A 146 -12.31 -5.89 3.40
C ASP A 146 -10.78 -5.76 3.48
N PHE A 147 -10.31 -4.53 3.46
CA PHE A 147 -8.92 -4.20 3.68
C PHE A 147 -8.64 -3.97 5.17
N ILE A 148 -7.47 -4.37 5.67
CA ILE A 148 -7.02 -4.09 7.06
C ILE A 148 -7.01 -2.57 7.33
N ARG A 149 -6.68 -1.76 6.32
CA ARG A 149 -6.75 -0.29 6.36
C ARG A 149 -7.81 0.22 5.39
N PRO A 150 -8.35 1.44 5.58
CA PRO A 150 -9.42 1.97 4.75
C PRO A 150 -8.91 2.40 3.35
N VAL A 151 -8.35 1.45 2.59
CA VAL A 151 -7.73 1.70 1.26
C VAL A 151 -8.67 2.43 0.32
N ALA A 152 -9.95 2.05 0.31
CA ALA A 152 -10.96 2.72 -0.52
C ALA A 152 -11.09 4.21 -0.19
N LEU A 153 -11.10 4.58 1.11
CA LEU A 153 -11.15 5.98 1.53
C LEU A 153 -9.85 6.72 1.22
N ILE A 154 -8.69 6.05 1.33
CA ILE A 154 -7.41 6.65 0.96
C ILE A 154 -7.43 7.01 -0.53
N VAL A 155 -7.90 6.09 -1.38
CA VAL A 155 -8.08 6.34 -2.82
C VAL A 155 -9.10 7.45 -3.07
N TYR A 156 -10.19 7.52 -2.33
CA TYR A 156 -11.19 8.57 -2.46
C TYR A 156 -10.64 9.96 -2.17
N GLN A 157 -9.72 10.07 -1.19
CA GLN A 157 -9.24 11.34 -0.65
C GLN A 157 -7.88 11.80 -1.19
N HIS A 158 -7.22 11.06 -2.09
CA HIS A 158 -5.83 11.37 -2.47
C HIS A 158 -5.66 12.70 -3.23
N HIS A 159 -6.74 13.25 -3.75
CA HIS A 159 -6.77 14.58 -4.36
C HIS A 159 -7.36 15.67 -3.46
N GLU A 160 -7.68 15.36 -2.21
CA GLU A 160 -8.04 16.40 -1.24
C GLU A 160 -6.83 17.28 -0.92
N ARG A 161 -7.12 18.52 -0.48
CA ARG A 161 -6.11 19.52 -0.12
C ARG A 161 -6.39 20.06 1.27
N MET A 162 -5.34 20.30 2.06
CA MET A 162 -5.45 20.72 3.46
C MET A 162 -6.38 21.91 3.69
N ASN A 163 -6.50 22.80 2.71
CA ASN A 163 -7.36 23.99 2.76
C ASN A 163 -8.79 23.77 2.23
N GLY A 164 -9.17 22.55 1.83
CA GLY A 164 -10.49 22.21 1.32
C GLY A 164 -10.73 22.57 -0.15
N THR A 165 -9.71 22.92 -0.91
CA THR A 165 -9.84 23.19 -2.36
C THR A 165 -9.68 21.94 -3.22
N GLY A 166 -9.46 20.79 -2.58
CA GLY A 166 -9.35 19.49 -3.22
C GLY A 166 -10.71 18.91 -3.66
N TYR A 167 -10.68 17.67 -4.07
CA TYR A 167 -11.86 16.93 -4.48
C TYR A 167 -11.73 15.45 -4.07
N PRO A 168 -12.83 14.67 -4.00
CA PRO A 168 -14.20 15.03 -4.40
C PRO A 168 -15.06 15.67 -3.30
N GLN A 169 -14.63 15.64 -2.02
CA GLN A 169 -15.45 16.05 -0.87
C GLN A 169 -15.14 17.46 -0.36
N GLY A 170 -13.96 18.01 -0.69
CA GLY A 170 -13.50 19.30 -0.17
C GLY A 170 -13.14 19.27 1.31
N LEU A 171 -12.61 18.14 1.79
CA LEU A 171 -12.18 17.91 3.17
C LEU A 171 -11.03 18.83 3.56
N ARG A 172 -10.91 19.15 4.87
CA ARG A 172 -9.91 20.08 5.38
C ARG A 172 -9.07 19.46 6.51
N GLY A 173 -7.80 19.74 6.48
CA GLY A 173 -6.89 19.39 7.58
C GLY A 173 -6.96 17.92 7.97
N THR A 174 -7.32 17.65 9.23
CA THR A 174 -7.39 16.31 9.80
C THR A 174 -8.63 15.49 9.41
N GLU A 175 -9.58 16.08 8.68
CA GLU A 175 -10.68 15.32 8.06
C GLU A 175 -10.14 14.40 6.96
N ILE A 176 -8.99 14.75 6.36
CA ILE A 176 -8.29 13.93 5.37
C ILE A 176 -7.44 12.89 6.10
N LEU A 177 -7.56 11.63 5.75
CA LEU A 177 -6.74 10.55 6.30
C LEU A 177 -5.25 10.86 6.12
N LEU A 178 -4.42 10.55 7.10
CA LEU A 178 -2.97 10.77 7.03
C LEU A 178 -2.36 10.08 5.81
N GLU A 179 -2.79 8.86 5.54
CA GLU A 179 -2.36 8.09 4.37
C GLU A 179 -2.67 8.81 3.04
N SER A 180 -3.83 9.44 2.95
CA SER A 180 -4.23 10.24 1.76
C SER A 180 -3.40 11.49 1.62
N ARG A 181 -3.07 12.16 2.74
CA ARG A 181 -2.19 13.34 2.76
C ARG A 181 -0.78 12.99 2.29
N ILE A 182 -0.24 11.86 2.73
CA ILE A 182 1.07 11.33 2.29
C ILE A 182 1.04 10.99 0.80
N LEU A 183 0.00 10.27 0.36
CA LEU A 183 -0.16 9.88 -1.03
C LEU A 183 -0.29 11.10 -1.96
N SER A 184 -1.03 12.12 -1.52
CA SER A 184 -1.18 13.39 -2.24
C SER A 184 0.15 14.10 -2.50
N VAL A 185 1.08 14.10 -1.53
CA VAL A 185 2.43 14.68 -1.69
C VAL A 185 3.24 13.85 -2.69
N ALA A 186 3.23 12.54 -2.56
CA ALA A 186 3.99 11.64 -3.43
C ALA A 186 3.51 11.71 -4.89
N ASP A 187 2.19 11.72 -5.11
CA ASP A 187 1.59 11.82 -6.44
C ASP A 187 1.98 13.12 -7.14
N VAL A 188 1.87 14.26 -6.45
CA VAL A 188 2.23 15.57 -7.01
C VAL A 188 3.73 15.64 -7.36
N VAL A 189 4.60 15.14 -6.49
CA VAL A 189 6.05 15.13 -6.74
C VAL A 189 6.39 14.29 -7.95
N GLU A 190 5.85 13.08 -8.04
CA GLU A 190 6.05 12.19 -9.18
C GLU A 190 5.50 12.80 -10.46
N ALA A 191 4.27 13.32 -10.41
CA ALA A 191 3.64 13.94 -11.57
C ALA A 191 4.41 15.13 -12.14
N ILE A 192 5.09 15.92 -11.30
CA ILE A 192 5.93 17.03 -11.75
C ILE A 192 7.26 16.53 -12.33
N CYS A 193 7.81 15.45 -11.81
CA CYS A 193 9.08 14.88 -12.25
C CYS A 193 9.01 14.12 -13.56
N THR A 194 7.81 13.72 -14.01
CA THR A 194 7.62 12.88 -15.21
C THR A 194 7.02 13.64 -16.37
N HIS A 195 7.17 13.09 -17.57
CA HIS A 195 6.54 13.60 -18.77
C HIS A 195 5.03 13.39 -18.72
N ARG A 196 4.28 14.41 -19.18
CA ARG A 196 2.82 14.34 -19.38
C ARG A 196 2.51 14.70 -20.85
N PRO A 197 1.34 14.34 -21.43
CA PRO A 197 1.01 14.60 -22.83
C PRO A 197 1.21 16.05 -23.27
N TYR A 198 0.96 16.95 -22.34
CA TYR A 198 0.96 18.41 -22.56
C TYR A 198 2.16 19.13 -21.93
N ARG A 199 3.11 18.38 -21.28
CA ARG A 199 4.22 18.99 -20.55
C ARG A 199 5.41 18.05 -20.37
N SER A 200 6.60 18.52 -20.70
CA SER A 200 7.86 17.82 -20.37
C SER A 200 8.08 17.73 -18.86
N ALA A 201 8.86 16.73 -18.44
CA ALA A 201 9.32 16.59 -17.05
C ALA A 201 10.01 17.90 -16.59
N LEU A 202 9.63 18.40 -15.43
CA LEU A 202 10.19 19.64 -14.87
C LEU A 202 11.37 19.39 -13.91
N GLY A 203 11.57 18.13 -13.52
CA GLY A 203 12.63 17.72 -12.62
C GLY A 203 12.29 17.90 -11.14
N ILE A 204 13.12 17.25 -10.31
CA ILE A 204 12.87 17.13 -8.86
C ILE A 204 12.91 18.50 -8.16
N ASP A 205 13.82 19.40 -8.55
CA ASP A 205 13.94 20.70 -7.88
C ASP A 205 12.65 21.53 -7.98
N LYS A 206 11.97 21.49 -9.12
CA LYS A 206 10.67 22.17 -9.29
C LYS A 206 9.56 21.48 -8.50
N ALA A 207 9.57 20.14 -8.44
CA ALA A 207 8.60 19.38 -7.65
C ALA A 207 8.73 19.69 -6.16
N LEU A 208 9.95 19.67 -5.63
CA LEU A 208 10.19 20.00 -4.21
C LEU A 208 9.85 21.46 -3.90
N LYS A 209 10.14 22.40 -4.82
CA LYS A 209 9.75 23.80 -4.67
C LYS A 209 8.24 23.96 -4.61
N GLU A 210 7.49 23.26 -5.45
CA GLU A 210 6.02 23.30 -5.48
C GLU A 210 5.42 22.88 -4.14
N ILE A 211 5.82 21.70 -3.63
CA ILE A 211 5.27 21.20 -2.37
C ILE A 211 5.71 22.06 -1.18
N PHE A 212 6.92 22.63 -1.20
CA PHE A 212 7.42 23.53 -0.16
C PHE A 212 6.65 24.86 -0.12
N GLN A 213 6.39 25.47 -1.27
CA GLN A 213 5.65 26.73 -1.36
C GLN A 213 4.19 26.62 -0.86
N HIS A 214 3.60 25.44 -0.97
CA HIS A 214 2.21 25.18 -0.57
C HIS A 214 2.10 24.33 0.70
N ARG A 215 3.21 24.16 1.43
CA ARG A 215 3.31 23.45 2.70
C ARG A 215 2.35 24.03 3.75
N GLY A 216 1.55 23.18 4.38
CA GLY A 216 0.55 23.59 5.37
C GLY A 216 -0.68 24.26 4.80
N VAL A 217 -0.70 24.54 3.49
CA VAL A 217 -1.86 25.13 2.79
C VAL A 217 -2.56 24.10 1.89
N LEU A 218 -1.83 23.51 0.94
CA LEU A 218 -2.36 22.46 0.07
C LEU A 218 -1.93 21.08 0.54
N TYR A 219 -0.73 20.96 1.10
CA TYR A 219 -0.09 19.71 1.48
C TYR A 219 0.20 19.65 2.96
N ASP A 220 0.19 18.43 3.50
CA ASP A 220 0.55 18.17 4.89
C ASP A 220 1.99 18.60 5.18
N THR A 221 2.17 19.30 6.28
CA THR A 221 3.44 19.90 6.66
C THR A 221 4.52 18.85 6.88
N GLU A 222 4.21 17.81 7.65
CA GLU A 222 5.18 16.77 8.02
C GLU A 222 5.51 15.88 6.82
N ALA A 223 4.51 15.51 6.04
CA ALA A 223 4.73 14.73 4.81
C ALA A 223 5.62 15.48 3.80
N VAL A 224 5.45 16.81 3.67
CA VAL A 224 6.31 17.65 2.81
C VAL A 224 7.73 17.70 3.33
N ASP A 225 7.92 17.96 4.64
CA ASP A 225 9.26 18.07 5.24
C ASP A 225 10.04 16.77 5.07
N VAL A 226 9.40 15.64 5.37
CA VAL A 226 9.99 14.31 5.21
C VAL A 226 10.29 14.01 3.74
N CYS A 227 9.38 14.36 2.81
CA CYS A 227 9.62 14.18 1.39
C CYS A 227 10.88 14.94 0.93
N ILE A 228 11.04 16.20 1.33
CA ILE A 228 12.22 17.01 0.99
C ILE A 228 13.48 16.39 1.57
N GLN A 229 13.44 15.94 2.82
CA GLN A 229 14.58 15.30 3.49
C GLN A 229 15.01 14.01 2.76
N LEU A 230 14.06 13.18 2.31
CA LEU A 230 14.36 11.97 1.55
C LEU A 230 15.20 12.26 0.31
N PHE A 231 14.84 13.27 -0.48
CA PHE A 231 15.57 13.62 -1.70
C PHE A 231 16.88 14.36 -1.43
N ARG A 232 16.92 15.26 -0.44
CA ARG A 232 18.06 16.13 -0.21
C ARG A 232 19.16 15.50 0.66
N GLU A 233 18.78 14.68 1.63
CA GLU A 233 19.69 14.19 2.66
C GLU A 233 19.88 12.67 2.62
N LYS A 234 18.84 11.92 2.20
CA LYS A 234 18.83 10.45 2.25
C LYS A 234 19.07 9.78 0.90
N GLY A 235 19.29 10.56 -0.14
CA GLY A 235 19.63 10.04 -1.46
C GLY A 235 18.49 9.30 -2.17
N PHE A 236 17.23 9.54 -1.78
CA PHE A 236 16.10 8.96 -2.50
C PHE A 236 16.09 9.45 -3.95
N SER A 237 15.88 8.53 -4.85
CA SER A 237 15.66 8.83 -6.28
C SER A 237 14.64 7.85 -6.83
N PHE A 238 13.83 8.32 -7.80
CA PHE A 238 12.97 7.39 -8.51
C PHE A 238 13.82 6.39 -9.28
N THR A 239 13.51 5.10 -9.13
CA THR A 239 14.17 4.04 -9.91
C THR A 239 13.96 4.31 -11.39
N SER A 240 15.05 4.52 -12.12
CA SER A 240 15.06 4.59 -13.57
C SER A 240 14.52 3.27 -14.13
N ARG A 241 13.72 3.35 -15.18
CA ARG A 241 13.32 2.16 -15.94
C ARG A 241 14.52 1.38 -16.44
#